data_37fc36d9bad93225394cc1fa98b7f22d
#
_entry.id   37fc36d9bad93225394cc1fa98b7f22d
#
_cell.length_a   1.000
_cell.length_b   1.000
_cell.length_c   1.000
_cell.angle_alpha   90.00
_cell.angle_beta   90.00
_cell.angle_gamma   90.00
#
_symmetry.space_group_name_H-M   'P 1'
#
loop_
_entity.id
_entity.type
_entity.pdbx_description
1 polymer ?
#
loop_
_entity_poly.entity_id
_entity_poly.type
_entity_poly.pdbx_seq_one_letter_code
_entity_poly.pdbx_strand_id
1 'polypeptide(L)'
;MKTLKILFHIILVIPLCLFIFVSSKSQQDKVIQFWCRRLLSIFKIEVELIGVRENLFNQKKYLMVSNHISWLDIIIIQSIKPSIFVAKSDVASWPLFGWVAQMTGTIFIKRDKVSDIKKALKKMRRRLIKRSVCIFPEGTSTNGRYVLPFKSNLFQSSIDSNKSILPISISYREANAYTDKVAFIDDMSLIDSIIKIKNENQIKVILDVMQPIRPRSNRKELASYAHEMIQKSLSQNLS
;
A
#
# COMPACT_ATOMS: atom_id res chain seq x y z
N MET A 1 27.83 5.87 -4.28
CA MET A 1 27.12 5.31 -5.43
C MET A 1 25.63 5.05 -5.19
N LYS A 2 25.18 4.43 -4.06
CA LYS A 2 23.76 4.13 -3.77
C LYS A 2 22.90 5.42 -3.67
N THR A 3 23.39 6.46 -3.00
CA THR A 3 22.68 7.76 -2.89
C THR A 3 22.39 8.41 -4.24
N LEU A 4 23.38 8.43 -5.13
CA LEU A 4 23.22 9.01 -6.47
C LEU A 4 22.19 8.22 -7.31
N LYS A 5 22.17 6.88 -7.19
CA LYS A 5 21.17 6.03 -7.84
C LYS A 5 19.76 6.31 -7.34
N ILE A 6 19.58 6.49 -6.02
CA ILE A 6 18.30 6.83 -5.41
C ILE A 6 17.83 8.20 -5.91
N LEU A 7 18.68 9.22 -5.83
CA LEU A 7 18.33 10.57 -6.26
C LEU A 7 17.94 10.61 -7.75
N PHE A 8 18.75 10.00 -8.62
CA PHE A 8 18.44 9.89 -10.04
C PHE A 8 17.11 9.17 -10.29
N HIS A 9 16.87 8.07 -9.58
CA HIS A 9 15.63 7.30 -9.72
C HIS A 9 14.40 8.08 -9.24
N ILE A 10 14.53 8.87 -8.16
CA ILE A 10 13.46 9.74 -7.67
C ILE A 10 13.16 10.85 -8.70
N ILE A 11 14.20 11.48 -9.28
CA ILE A 11 14.02 12.51 -10.30
C ILE A 11 13.35 11.94 -11.56
N LEU A 12 13.68 10.70 -11.92
CA LEU A 12 13.08 10.03 -13.09
C LEU A 12 11.55 9.86 -12.97
N VAL A 13 10.98 9.95 -11.77
CA VAL A 13 9.52 9.89 -11.60
C VAL A 13 8.81 11.04 -12.31
N ILE A 14 9.47 12.20 -12.48
CA ILE A 14 8.84 13.38 -13.11
C ILE A 14 8.45 13.11 -14.56
N PRO A 15 9.36 12.75 -15.48
CA PRO A 15 8.99 12.42 -16.86
C PRO A 15 8.06 11.19 -16.94
N LEU A 16 8.19 10.23 -16.03
CA LEU A 16 7.29 9.08 -15.99
C LEU A 16 5.85 9.47 -15.62
N CYS A 17 5.65 10.42 -14.72
CA CYS A 17 4.32 10.94 -14.41
C CYS A 17 3.71 11.70 -15.59
N LEU A 18 4.49 12.45 -16.33
CA LEU A 18 4.03 13.11 -17.57
C LEU A 18 3.61 12.07 -18.62
N PHE A 19 4.38 11.00 -18.77
CA PHE A 19 4.03 9.89 -19.66
C PHE A 19 2.75 9.19 -19.21
N ILE A 20 2.55 8.96 -17.90
CA ILE A 20 1.34 8.37 -17.33
C ILE A 20 0.09 9.18 -17.73
N PHE A 21 0.19 10.50 -17.80
CA PHE A 21 -0.95 11.39 -18.12
C PHE A 21 -1.54 11.12 -19.52
N VAL A 22 -0.70 10.79 -20.51
CA VAL A 22 -1.09 10.55 -21.90
C VAL A 22 -1.23 9.07 -22.27
N SER A 23 -0.90 8.16 -21.35
CA SER A 23 -0.81 6.72 -21.60
C SER A 23 -2.10 5.98 -21.32
N SER A 24 -2.29 4.85 -21.99
CA SER A 24 -3.34 3.87 -21.66
C SER A 24 -3.15 3.31 -20.25
N LYS A 25 -4.24 2.84 -19.64
CA LYS A 25 -4.20 2.26 -18.29
C LYS A 25 -3.21 1.11 -18.15
N SER A 26 -3.10 0.25 -19.15
CA SER A 26 -2.15 -0.88 -19.15
C SER A 26 -0.70 -0.37 -19.15
N GLN A 27 -0.40 0.67 -19.93
CA GLN A 27 0.91 1.30 -19.95
C GLN A 27 1.24 1.98 -18.63
N GLN A 28 0.27 2.70 -18.04
CA GLN A 28 0.41 3.28 -16.70
C GLN A 28 0.81 2.23 -15.67
N ASP A 29 0.09 1.10 -15.63
CA ASP A 29 0.33 0.02 -14.68
C ASP A 29 1.75 -0.57 -14.87
N LYS A 30 2.20 -0.79 -16.10
CA LYS A 30 3.57 -1.26 -16.40
C LYS A 30 4.64 -0.28 -15.95
N VAL A 31 4.45 1.01 -16.19
CA VAL A 31 5.39 2.07 -15.78
C VAL A 31 5.49 2.16 -14.26
N ILE A 32 4.36 2.14 -13.56
CA ILE A 32 4.32 2.15 -12.09
C ILE A 32 5.05 0.92 -11.53
N GLN A 33 4.75 -0.27 -12.05
CA GLN A 33 5.41 -1.51 -11.62
C GLN A 33 6.92 -1.46 -11.84
N PHE A 34 7.34 -1.04 -13.03
CA PHE A 34 8.76 -0.93 -13.37
C PHE A 34 9.49 0.03 -12.43
N TRP A 35 8.93 1.23 -12.20
CA TRP A 35 9.54 2.21 -11.31
C TRP A 35 9.64 1.70 -9.87
N CYS A 36 8.57 1.11 -9.35
CA CYS A 36 8.55 0.55 -8.00
C CYS A 36 9.54 -0.60 -7.85
N ARG A 37 9.57 -1.57 -8.77
CA ARG A 37 10.52 -2.70 -8.74
C ARG A 37 11.98 -2.22 -8.77
N ARG A 38 12.27 -1.22 -9.61
CA ARG A 38 13.61 -0.64 -9.69
C ARG A 38 14.01 0.07 -8.39
N LEU A 39 13.09 0.81 -7.76
CA LEU A 39 13.33 1.44 -6.46
C LEU A 39 13.63 0.39 -5.38
N LEU A 40 12.82 -0.67 -5.28
CA LEU A 40 13.06 -1.77 -4.36
C LEU A 40 14.43 -2.43 -4.57
N SER A 41 14.81 -2.68 -5.84
CA SER A 41 16.14 -3.21 -6.18
C SER A 41 17.29 -2.28 -5.75
N ILE A 42 17.16 -0.96 -5.89
CA ILE A 42 18.15 0.01 -5.42
C ILE A 42 18.31 -0.06 -3.89
N PHE A 43 17.21 -0.24 -3.15
CA PHE A 43 17.23 -0.44 -1.70
C PHE A 43 17.66 -1.85 -1.27
N LYS A 44 17.84 -2.81 -2.21
CA LYS A 44 18.09 -4.22 -1.95
C LYS A 44 16.93 -4.88 -1.18
N ILE A 45 15.71 -4.51 -1.52
CA ILE A 45 14.50 -5.09 -0.96
C ILE A 45 14.00 -6.17 -1.90
N GLU A 46 13.94 -7.39 -1.41
CA GLU A 46 13.40 -8.55 -2.10
C GLU A 46 11.95 -8.77 -1.65
N VAL A 47 11.04 -8.98 -2.61
CA VAL A 47 9.62 -9.21 -2.30
C VAL A 47 9.27 -10.65 -2.61
N GLU A 48 8.88 -11.40 -1.58
CA GLU A 48 8.30 -12.72 -1.68
C GLU A 48 6.78 -12.62 -1.60
N LEU A 49 6.11 -13.07 -2.65
CA LEU A 49 4.65 -13.15 -2.71
C LEU A 49 4.20 -14.55 -2.35
N ILE A 50 3.41 -14.68 -1.29
CA ILE A 50 2.80 -15.95 -0.86
C ILE A 50 1.27 -15.86 -0.86
N GLY A 51 0.59 -17.02 -0.72
CA GLY A 51 -0.86 -17.10 -0.65
C GLY A 51 -1.53 -17.24 -2.03
N VAL A 52 -2.44 -16.33 -2.37
CA VAL A 52 -3.22 -16.42 -3.62
C VAL A 52 -2.32 -16.27 -4.84
N ARG A 53 -2.49 -17.18 -5.82
CA ARG A 53 -1.72 -17.15 -7.07
C ARG A 53 -1.81 -15.79 -7.76
N GLU A 54 -0.69 -15.28 -8.22
CA GLU A 54 -0.55 -13.97 -8.86
C GLU A 54 -1.54 -13.74 -10.02
N ASN A 55 -1.84 -14.77 -10.80
CA ASN A 55 -2.80 -14.69 -11.90
C ASN A 55 -4.22 -14.32 -11.42
N LEU A 56 -4.69 -14.91 -10.32
CA LEU A 56 -6.01 -14.61 -9.73
C LEU A 56 -6.04 -13.21 -9.09
N PHE A 57 -4.93 -12.83 -8.47
CA PHE A 57 -4.72 -11.52 -7.87
C PHE A 57 -4.84 -10.40 -8.93
N ASN A 58 -4.28 -10.59 -10.13
CA ASN A 58 -4.24 -9.55 -11.16
C ASN A 58 -5.53 -9.41 -11.98
N GLN A 59 -6.35 -10.45 -12.11
CA GLN A 59 -7.53 -10.43 -12.97
C GLN A 59 -8.71 -9.61 -12.42
N LYS A 60 -8.93 -9.60 -11.11
CA LYS A 60 -10.09 -8.97 -10.48
C LYS A 60 -9.74 -7.62 -9.83
N LYS A 61 -10.76 -6.82 -9.54
CA LYS A 61 -10.67 -5.55 -8.83
C LYS A 61 -11.18 -5.75 -7.41
N TYR A 62 -10.39 -5.32 -6.43
CA TYR A 62 -10.62 -5.54 -5.00
C TYR A 62 -10.54 -4.24 -4.21
N LEU A 63 -11.21 -4.20 -3.08
CA LEU A 63 -10.79 -3.38 -1.97
C LEU A 63 -9.65 -4.15 -1.26
N MET A 64 -8.41 -3.75 -1.51
CA MET A 64 -7.24 -4.31 -0.85
C MET A 64 -7.10 -3.70 0.53
N VAL A 65 -6.86 -4.52 1.53
CA VAL A 65 -6.76 -4.12 2.93
C VAL A 65 -5.49 -4.71 3.50
N SER A 66 -4.62 -3.87 4.05
CA SER A 66 -3.33 -4.33 4.59
C SER A 66 -3.01 -3.68 5.94
N ASN A 67 -2.19 -4.34 6.76
CA ASN A 67 -1.47 -3.69 7.83
C ASN A 67 -0.48 -2.68 7.27
N HIS A 68 0.03 -1.77 8.11
CA HIS A 68 0.88 -0.66 7.68
C HIS A 68 2.11 -0.49 8.57
N ILE A 69 3.29 -0.56 7.97
CA ILE A 69 4.58 -0.50 8.66
C ILE A 69 5.41 0.68 8.14
N SER A 70 5.38 0.89 6.81
CA SER A 70 6.25 1.86 6.15
C SER A 70 5.60 2.46 4.90
N TRP A 71 6.10 3.62 4.47
CA TRP A 71 5.81 4.13 3.12
C TRP A 71 6.21 3.15 2.02
N LEU A 72 7.16 2.26 2.30
CA LEU A 72 7.56 1.17 1.39
C LEU A 72 6.42 0.21 1.07
N ASP A 73 5.44 0.02 1.96
CA ASP A 73 4.29 -0.86 1.72
C ASP A 73 3.54 -0.46 0.45
N ILE A 74 3.45 0.86 0.20
CA ILE A 74 2.85 1.40 -1.02
C ILE A 74 3.65 0.97 -2.25
N ILE A 75 4.98 1.10 -2.19
CA ILE A 75 5.89 0.75 -3.28
C ILE A 75 5.84 -0.76 -3.56
N ILE A 76 5.82 -1.58 -2.49
CA ILE A 76 5.74 -3.04 -2.58
C ILE A 76 4.44 -3.47 -3.26
N ILE A 77 3.30 -2.99 -2.79
CA ILE A 77 1.99 -3.31 -3.38
C ILE A 77 1.93 -2.82 -4.84
N GLN A 78 2.41 -1.60 -5.14
CA GLN A 78 2.45 -1.05 -6.50
C GLN A 78 3.36 -1.85 -7.44
N SER A 79 4.43 -2.45 -6.92
CA SER A 79 5.36 -3.26 -7.72
C SER A 79 4.73 -4.56 -8.24
N ILE A 80 3.66 -5.02 -7.58
CA ILE A 80 2.95 -6.27 -7.91
C ILE A 80 1.60 -5.97 -8.56
N LYS A 81 0.79 -5.13 -7.92
CA LYS A 81 -0.56 -4.77 -8.40
C LYS A 81 -0.80 -3.26 -8.28
N PRO A 82 -0.58 -2.51 -9.35
CA PRO A 82 -0.89 -1.08 -9.38
C PRO A 82 -2.32 -0.79 -8.95
N SER A 83 -2.45 0.01 -7.90
CA SER A 83 -3.71 0.25 -7.21
C SER A 83 -3.85 1.71 -6.82
N ILE A 84 -5.07 2.16 -6.55
CA ILE A 84 -5.33 3.49 -6.02
C ILE A 84 -5.27 3.43 -4.50
N PHE A 85 -4.46 4.28 -3.89
CA PHE A 85 -4.34 4.33 -2.43
C PHE A 85 -5.27 5.38 -1.82
N VAL A 86 -5.62 5.16 -0.56
CA VAL A 86 -6.28 6.17 0.28
C VAL A 86 -5.27 6.63 1.32
N ALA A 87 -4.92 7.92 1.30
CA ALA A 87 -3.92 8.51 2.16
C ALA A 87 -4.50 9.68 2.99
N LYS A 88 -3.84 10.02 4.11
CA LYS A 88 -4.14 11.22 4.88
C LYS A 88 -3.88 12.46 4.02
N SER A 89 -4.71 13.50 4.16
CA SER A 89 -4.60 14.76 3.39
C SER A 89 -3.23 15.42 3.47
N ASP A 90 -2.54 15.27 4.59
CA ASP A 90 -1.23 15.88 4.83
C ASP A 90 -0.16 15.36 3.87
N VAL A 91 -0.29 14.10 3.41
CA VAL A 91 0.61 13.50 2.41
C VAL A 91 0.56 14.25 1.08
N ALA A 92 -0.55 14.93 0.76
CA ALA A 92 -0.66 15.70 -0.46
C ALA A 92 0.32 16.89 -0.52
N SER A 93 0.75 17.39 0.63
CA SER A 93 1.72 18.50 0.75
C SER A 93 3.19 18.04 0.75
N TRP A 94 3.45 16.73 0.78
CA TRP A 94 4.83 16.23 0.77
C TRP A 94 5.50 16.53 -0.58
N PRO A 95 6.69 17.15 -0.56
CA PRO A 95 7.41 17.48 -1.78
C PRO A 95 7.59 16.24 -2.65
N LEU A 96 7.34 16.35 -3.95
CA LEU A 96 7.41 15.29 -4.95
C LEU A 96 6.45 14.13 -4.71
N PHE A 97 6.46 13.51 -3.53
CA PHE A 97 5.63 12.33 -3.21
C PHE A 97 4.12 12.65 -3.21
N GLY A 98 3.72 13.80 -2.70
CA GLY A 98 2.33 14.27 -2.76
C GLY A 98 1.87 14.47 -4.21
N TRP A 99 2.72 15.04 -5.06
CA TRP A 99 2.45 15.20 -6.48
C TRP A 99 2.35 13.84 -7.20
N VAL A 100 3.28 12.91 -6.98
CA VAL A 100 3.23 11.55 -7.53
C VAL A 100 1.98 10.82 -7.08
N ALA A 101 1.60 10.94 -5.81
CA ALA A 101 0.38 10.36 -5.28
C ALA A 101 -0.87 10.91 -5.97
N GLN A 102 -0.91 12.22 -6.26
CA GLN A 102 -2.00 12.85 -7.04
C GLN A 102 -2.06 12.29 -8.46
N MET A 103 -0.92 12.22 -9.16
CA MET A 103 -0.81 11.73 -10.53
C MET A 103 -1.22 10.25 -10.65
N THR A 104 -0.94 9.43 -9.64
CA THR A 104 -1.36 8.02 -9.58
C THR A 104 -2.79 7.83 -9.09
N GLY A 105 -3.51 8.93 -8.79
CA GLY A 105 -4.94 8.94 -8.47
C GLY A 105 -5.26 8.63 -7.01
N THR A 106 -4.33 8.81 -6.09
CA THR A 106 -4.54 8.66 -4.64
C THR A 106 -5.72 9.48 -4.15
N ILE A 107 -6.54 8.90 -3.30
CA ILE A 107 -7.69 9.56 -2.66
C ILE A 107 -7.23 10.11 -1.32
N PHE A 108 -7.14 11.43 -1.21
CA PHE A 108 -6.78 12.08 0.06
C PHE A 108 -8.02 12.30 0.92
N ILE A 109 -7.87 12.05 2.23
CA ILE A 109 -8.96 12.10 3.21
C ILE A 109 -8.53 12.87 4.46
N LYS A 110 -9.37 13.81 4.90
CA LYS A 110 -9.34 14.36 6.28
C LYS A 110 -10.25 13.48 7.14
N ARG A 111 -9.64 12.73 8.06
CA ARG A 111 -10.36 11.69 8.83
C ARG A 111 -11.28 12.26 9.90
N ASP A 112 -11.07 13.51 10.29
CA ASP A 112 -11.79 14.18 11.37
C ASP A 112 -13.16 14.74 10.94
N LYS A 113 -13.44 14.76 9.62
CA LYS A 113 -14.69 15.28 9.06
C LYS A 113 -15.50 14.17 8.40
N VAL A 114 -16.71 13.91 8.92
CA VAL A 114 -17.66 12.93 8.36
C VAL A 114 -17.97 13.21 6.89
N SER A 115 -18.06 14.50 6.50
CA SER A 115 -18.29 14.91 5.11
C SER A 115 -17.18 14.42 4.17
N ASP A 116 -15.92 14.44 4.63
CA ASP A 116 -14.78 14.04 3.81
C ASP A 116 -14.69 12.51 3.70
N ILE A 117 -15.09 11.77 4.75
CA ILE A 117 -15.26 10.32 4.69
C ILE A 117 -16.32 9.96 3.63
N LYS A 118 -17.47 10.63 3.61
CA LYS A 118 -18.53 10.42 2.59
C LYS A 118 -18.03 10.71 1.18
N LYS A 119 -17.27 11.80 0.98
CA LYS A 119 -16.65 12.13 -0.32
C LYS A 119 -15.65 11.08 -0.76
N ALA A 120 -14.81 10.59 0.17
CA ALA A 120 -13.85 9.52 -0.10
C ALA A 120 -14.55 8.21 -0.51
N LEU A 121 -15.58 7.78 0.21
CA LEU A 121 -16.39 6.60 -0.13
C LEU A 121 -16.99 6.70 -1.54
N LYS A 122 -17.55 7.87 -1.91
CA LYS A 122 -18.07 8.10 -3.27
C LYS A 122 -16.96 7.96 -4.34
N LYS A 123 -15.76 8.49 -4.07
CA LYS A 123 -14.60 8.35 -4.96
C LYS A 123 -14.14 6.89 -5.03
N MET A 124 -14.00 6.21 -3.89
CA MET A 124 -13.59 4.80 -3.82
C MET A 124 -14.54 3.89 -4.60
N ARG A 125 -15.87 4.04 -4.41
CA ARG A 125 -16.88 3.29 -5.16
C ARG A 125 -16.70 3.42 -6.67
N ARG A 126 -16.52 4.66 -7.17
CA ARG A 126 -16.29 4.92 -8.60
C ARG A 126 -14.98 4.29 -9.11
N ARG A 127 -13.93 4.33 -8.30
CA ARG A 127 -12.62 3.78 -8.67
C ARG A 127 -12.61 2.25 -8.64
N LEU A 128 -13.27 1.61 -7.69
CA LEU A 128 -13.37 0.15 -7.57
C LEU A 128 -14.02 -0.53 -8.77
N ILE A 129 -14.81 0.17 -9.57
CA ILE A 129 -15.34 -0.34 -10.83
C ILE A 129 -14.20 -0.59 -11.84
N LYS A 130 -13.20 0.28 -11.87
CA LYS A 130 -12.15 0.31 -12.90
C LYS A 130 -10.79 -0.19 -12.41
N ARG A 131 -10.47 -0.01 -11.13
CA ARG A 131 -9.16 -0.34 -10.50
C ARG A 131 -9.36 -0.91 -9.10
N SER A 132 -8.36 -1.64 -8.59
CA SER A 132 -8.30 -1.94 -7.16
C SER A 132 -8.01 -0.66 -6.36
N VAL A 133 -8.56 -0.61 -5.15
CA VAL A 133 -8.28 0.46 -4.18
C VAL A 133 -7.64 -0.19 -2.96
N CYS A 134 -6.53 0.35 -2.47
CA CYS A 134 -5.83 -0.14 -1.30
C CYS A 134 -5.99 0.82 -0.12
N ILE A 135 -6.29 0.28 1.05
CA ILE A 135 -6.40 1.01 2.31
C ILE A 135 -5.54 0.37 3.39
N PHE A 136 -5.03 1.20 4.28
CA PHE A 136 -4.41 0.83 5.54
C PHE A 136 -5.34 1.24 6.69
N PRO A 137 -6.26 0.36 7.13
CA PRO A 137 -7.34 0.76 8.03
C PRO A 137 -6.92 0.99 9.48
N GLU A 138 -5.70 0.66 9.85
CA GLU A 138 -5.08 1.05 11.12
C GLU A 138 -5.05 2.58 11.25
N GLY A 139 -4.80 3.25 10.15
CA GLY A 139 -4.80 4.71 10.10
C GLY A 139 -3.49 5.36 10.50
N THR A 140 -2.52 4.59 10.89
CA THR A 140 -1.12 4.95 11.13
C THR A 140 -0.24 3.76 10.78
N SER A 141 1.06 3.96 10.65
CA SER A 141 2.05 2.89 10.60
C SER A 141 2.44 2.43 11.99
N THR A 142 2.85 1.16 12.11
CA THR A 142 3.32 0.50 13.32
C THR A 142 4.71 -0.08 13.12
N ASN A 143 5.27 -0.68 14.16
CA ASN A 143 6.52 -1.43 14.01
C ASN A 143 6.31 -2.81 13.31
N GLY A 144 5.09 -3.26 13.09
CA GLY A 144 4.77 -4.52 12.41
C GLY A 144 4.79 -5.77 13.29
N ARG A 145 4.88 -5.64 14.62
CA ARG A 145 4.77 -6.77 15.55
C ARG A 145 3.32 -7.19 15.79
N TYR A 146 2.40 -6.29 15.59
CA TYR A 146 0.95 -6.48 15.77
C TYR A 146 0.20 -5.56 14.81
N VAL A 147 -1.07 -5.84 14.64
CA VAL A 147 -1.98 -5.05 13.81
C VAL A 147 -2.92 -4.26 14.72
N LEU A 148 -2.99 -2.95 14.56
CA LEU A 148 -3.94 -2.11 15.28
C LEU A 148 -5.39 -2.38 14.84
N PRO A 149 -6.39 -2.13 15.69
CA PRO A 149 -7.78 -2.31 15.32
C PRO A 149 -8.18 -1.54 14.05
N PHE A 150 -8.89 -2.20 13.15
CA PHE A 150 -9.27 -1.62 11.86
C PHE A 150 -10.45 -0.65 11.97
N LYS A 151 -10.27 0.55 11.42
CA LYS A 151 -11.33 1.55 11.26
C LYS A 151 -12.27 1.11 10.14
N SER A 152 -13.51 0.76 10.48
CA SER A 152 -14.47 0.13 9.57
C SER A 152 -15.09 1.06 8.50
N ASN A 153 -14.93 2.38 8.61
CA ASN A 153 -15.63 3.33 7.75
C ASN A 153 -15.41 3.11 6.25
N LEU A 154 -14.17 2.85 5.82
CA LEU A 154 -13.83 2.70 4.41
C LEU A 154 -14.24 1.34 3.83
N PHE A 155 -14.54 0.34 4.68
CA PHE A 155 -15.07 -0.95 4.25
C PHE A 155 -16.46 -0.83 3.60
N GLN A 156 -17.20 0.23 3.90
CA GLN A 156 -18.46 0.53 3.25
C GLN A 156 -18.34 0.59 1.72
N SER A 157 -17.18 1.01 1.20
CA SER A 157 -16.94 1.07 -0.25
C SER A 157 -16.98 -0.30 -0.94
N SER A 158 -16.60 -1.38 -0.25
CA SER A 158 -16.71 -2.77 -0.72
C SER A 158 -18.18 -3.17 -0.88
N ILE A 159 -19.00 -2.86 0.12
CA ILE A 159 -20.44 -3.14 0.13
C ILE A 159 -21.13 -2.36 -1.00
N ASP A 160 -20.92 -1.05 -1.06
CA ASP A 160 -21.55 -0.14 -2.04
C ASP A 160 -21.15 -0.45 -3.50
N SER A 161 -20.00 -1.06 -3.72
CA SER A 161 -19.50 -1.41 -5.05
C SER A 161 -19.65 -2.89 -5.38
N ASN A 162 -20.11 -3.70 -4.45
CA ASN A 162 -20.15 -5.18 -4.55
C ASN A 162 -18.78 -5.77 -4.95
N LYS A 163 -17.69 -5.25 -4.38
CA LYS A 163 -16.32 -5.72 -4.63
C LYS A 163 -15.77 -6.43 -3.41
N SER A 164 -15.20 -7.60 -3.63
CA SER A 164 -14.56 -8.37 -2.56
C SER A 164 -13.40 -7.61 -1.94
N ILE A 165 -13.20 -7.83 -0.65
CA ILE A 165 -12.03 -7.39 0.10
C ILE A 165 -10.92 -8.41 -0.13
N LEU A 166 -9.71 -7.92 -0.36
CA LEU A 166 -8.50 -8.74 -0.45
C LEU A 166 -7.58 -8.40 0.70
N PRO A 167 -7.55 -9.24 1.77
CA PRO A 167 -6.63 -9.03 2.87
C PRO A 167 -5.19 -9.33 2.44
N ILE A 168 -4.25 -8.49 2.90
CA ILE A 168 -2.82 -8.61 2.62
C ILE A 168 -2.07 -8.36 3.92
N SER A 169 -1.21 -9.31 4.30
CA SER A 169 -0.26 -9.12 5.39
C SER A 169 1.11 -8.76 4.83
N ILE A 170 1.75 -7.76 5.43
CA ILE A 170 3.11 -7.34 5.11
C ILE A 170 3.97 -7.54 6.34
N SER A 171 5.10 -8.22 6.17
CA SER A 171 6.13 -8.35 7.19
C SER A 171 7.52 -8.18 6.59
N TYR A 172 8.46 -7.68 7.40
CA TYR A 172 9.83 -7.43 6.97
C TYR A 172 10.79 -8.32 7.75
N ARG A 173 11.78 -8.88 7.03
CA ARG A 173 12.81 -9.76 7.59
C ARG A 173 14.20 -9.33 7.14
N GLU A 174 15.16 -9.51 8.03
CA GLU A 174 16.58 -9.42 7.74
C GLU A 174 17.24 -10.72 8.23
N ALA A 175 18.02 -11.39 7.38
CA ALA A 175 18.62 -12.69 7.68
C ALA A 175 17.63 -13.72 8.28
N ASN A 176 16.40 -13.77 7.73
CA ASN A 176 15.28 -14.63 8.14
C ASN A 176 14.65 -14.30 9.52
N ALA A 177 15.10 -13.26 10.21
CA ALA A 177 14.47 -12.78 11.44
C ALA A 177 13.60 -11.54 11.14
N TYR A 178 12.59 -11.33 11.98
CA TYR A 178 11.79 -10.11 11.93
C TYR A 178 12.67 -8.86 12.08
N THR A 179 12.33 -7.82 11.33
CA THR A 179 12.98 -6.51 11.45
C THR A 179 11.96 -5.35 11.39
N ASP A 180 12.17 -4.35 12.23
CA ASP A 180 11.43 -3.08 12.23
C ASP A 180 12.27 -1.91 11.69
N LYS A 181 13.44 -2.19 11.13
CA LYS A 181 14.36 -1.19 10.61
C LYS A 181 13.76 -0.27 9.54
N VAL A 182 12.76 -0.76 8.81
CA VAL A 182 12.04 -0.01 7.78
C VAL A 182 10.81 0.71 8.31
N ALA A 183 10.42 0.49 9.56
CA ALA A 183 9.23 1.08 10.14
C ALA A 183 9.28 2.62 10.08
N PHE A 184 8.16 3.20 9.65
CA PHE A 184 7.96 4.64 9.55
C PHE A 184 7.02 5.07 10.66
N ILE A 185 7.56 5.25 11.85
CA ILE A 185 6.83 5.51 13.09
C ILE A 185 7.36 6.78 13.78
N ASP A 186 6.65 7.23 14.77
CA ASP A 186 6.95 8.42 15.56
C ASP A 186 7.02 9.68 14.66
N ASP A 187 7.84 10.65 15.02
CA ASP A 187 8.03 11.90 14.28
C ASP A 187 9.12 11.82 13.19
N MET A 188 9.38 10.58 12.70
CA MET A 188 10.39 10.36 11.66
C MET A 188 10.02 11.08 10.36
N SER A 189 10.96 11.90 9.83
CA SER A 189 10.79 12.48 8.51
C SER A 189 11.00 11.44 7.40
N LEU A 190 10.40 11.68 6.23
CA LEU A 190 10.59 10.79 5.08
C LEU A 190 12.07 10.73 4.65
N ILE A 191 12.81 11.82 4.77
CA ILE A 191 14.22 11.88 4.42
C ILE A 191 15.03 11.00 5.37
N ASP A 192 14.78 11.09 6.68
CA ASP A 192 15.46 10.25 7.68
C ASP A 192 15.17 8.77 7.45
N SER A 193 13.92 8.42 7.13
CA SER A 193 13.55 7.06 6.77
C SER A 193 14.30 6.56 5.53
N ILE A 194 14.38 7.37 4.47
CA ILE A 194 15.13 7.02 3.25
C ILE A 194 16.61 6.81 3.57
N ILE A 195 17.23 7.67 4.39
CA ILE A 195 18.63 7.55 4.80
C ILE A 195 18.84 6.29 5.63
N LYS A 196 17.95 6.00 6.58
CA LYS A 196 17.99 4.80 7.42
C LYS A 196 17.94 3.53 6.54
N ILE A 197 16.91 3.40 5.70
CA ILE A 197 16.71 2.23 4.84
C ILE A 197 17.84 2.07 3.80
N LYS A 198 18.37 3.18 3.29
CA LYS A 198 19.52 3.15 2.35
C LYS A 198 20.73 2.44 2.96
N ASN A 199 20.96 2.59 4.26
CA ASN A 199 22.12 2.03 4.96
C ASN A 199 21.94 0.58 5.36
N GLU A 200 20.71 0.04 5.27
CA GLU A 200 20.44 -1.35 5.59
C GLU A 200 20.99 -2.31 4.52
N ASN A 201 21.21 -3.54 4.97
CA ASN A 201 21.57 -4.67 4.12
C ASN A 201 20.36 -5.16 3.31
N GLN A 202 20.41 -6.38 2.86
CA GLN A 202 19.28 -7.01 2.16
C GLN A 202 18.11 -7.21 3.10
N ILE A 203 16.96 -6.62 2.74
CA ILE A 203 15.68 -6.79 3.46
C ILE A 203 14.77 -7.64 2.60
N LYS A 204 14.19 -8.66 3.20
CA LYS A 204 13.16 -9.49 2.59
C LYS A 204 11.79 -9.05 3.10
N VAL A 205 10.84 -8.89 2.17
CA VAL A 205 9.44 -8.59 2.47
C VAL A 205 8.60 -9.80 2.12
N ILE A 206 7.80 -10.27 3.07
CA ILE A 206 6.77 -11.27 2.82
C ILE A 206 5.45 -10.54 2.61
N LEU A 207 4.90 -10.67 1.41
CA LEU A 207 3.58 -10.17 1.06
C LEU A 207 2.63 -11.36 0.97
N ASP A 208 1.89 -11.63 2.05
CA ASP A 208 0.92 -12.71 2.08
C ASP A 208 -0.45 -12.21 1.62
N VAL A 209 -0.89 -12.72 0.47
CA VAL A 209 -2.17 -12.37 -0.15
C VAL A 209 -3.18 -13.47 0.13
N MET A 210 -4.14 -13.17 0.97
CA MET A 210 -5.12 -14.14 1.47
C MET A 210 -6.32 -14.30 0.54
N GLN A 211 -7.17 -15.29 0.84
CA GLN A 211 -8.41 -15.53 0.11
C GLN A 211 -9.35 -14.31 0.19
N PRO A 212 -9.95 -13.89 -0.93
CA PRO A 212 -10.86 -12.75 -0.95
C PRO A 212 -12.11 -12.99 -0.11
N ILE A 213 -12.48 -11.97 0.68
CA ILE A 213 -13.71 -11.93 1.47
C ILE A 213 -14.81 -11.32 0.61
N ARG A 214 -15.94 -12.04 0.46
CA ARG A 214 -17.12 -11.48 -0.22
C ARG A 214 -17.72 -10.33 0.62
N PRO A 215 -18.25 -9.27 -0.01
CA PRO A 215 -18.91 -8.21 0.73
C PRO A 215 -20.12 -8.75 1.48
N ARG A 216 -20.28 -8.35 2.74
CA ARG A 216 -21.42 -8.63 3.61
C ARG A 216 -22.11 -7.32 3.94
N SER A 217 -23.30 -7.36 4.54
CA SER A 217 -24.08 -6.16 4.87
C SER A 217 -23.45 -5.30 5.99
N ASN A 218 -22.59 -5.90 6.84
CA ASN A 218 -22.02 -5.23 8.01
C ASN A 218 -20.53 -4.91 7.82
N ARG A 219 -20.21 -3.62 7.68
CA ARG A 219 -18.81 -3.16 7.52
C ARG A 219 -17.94 -3.40 8.75
N LYS A 220 -18.51 -3.46 9.98
CA LYS A 220 -17.73 -3.73 11.19
C LYS A 220 -17.28 -5.18 11.24
N GLU A 221 -18.16 -6.12 10.89
CA GLU A 221 -17.82 -7.54 10.78
C GLU A 221 -16.76 -7.78 9.70
N LEU A 222 -16.89 -7.11 8.54
CA LEU A 222 -15.89 -7.20 7.48
C LEU A 222 -14.52 -6.69 7.95
N ALA A 223 -14.48 -5.60 8.71
CA ALA A 223 -13.24 -5.04 9.24
C ALA A 223 -12.61 -5.96 10.31
N SER A 224 -13.41 -6.51 11.24
CA SER A 224 -12.94 -7.45 12.25
C SER A 224 -12.37 -8.71 11.61
N TYR A 225 -13.11 -9.31 10.67
CA TYR A 225 -12.67 -10.54 10.02
C TYR A 225 -11.39 -10.35 9.20
N ALA A 226 -11.29 -9.23 8.46
CA ALA A 226 -10.06 -8.90 7.73
C ALA A 226 -8.87 -8.65 8.67
N HIS A 227 -9.10 -7.99 9.81
CA HIS A 227 -8.10 -7.78 10.86
C HIS A 227 -7.59 -9.10 11.42
N GLU A 228 -8.49 -10.01 11.81
CA GLU A 228 -8.15 -11.32 12.36
C GLU A 228 -7.30 -12.15 11.38
N MET A 229 -7.68 -12.17 10.10
CA MET A 229 -6.91 -12.86 9.05
C MET A 229 -5.49 -12.30 8.93
N ILE A 230 -5.35 -10.96 8.87
CA ILE A 230 -4.06 -10.29 8.71
C ILE A 230 -3.20 -10.48 9.98
N GLN A 231 -3.78 -10.33 11.17
CA GLN A 231 -3.06 -10.55 12.44
C GLN A 231 -2.55 -11.99 12.55
N LYS A 232 -3.36 -12.98 12.16
CA LYS A 232 -2.96 -14.39 12.17
C LYS A 232 -1.80 -14.66 11.22
N SER A 233 -1.90 -14.17 9.99
CA SER A 233 -0.82 -14.31 8.99
C SER A 233 0.45 -13.61 9.46
N LEU A 234 0.34 -12.39 9.99
CA LEU A 234 1.48 -11.64 10.52
C LEU A 234 2.18 -12.44 11.63
N SER A 235 1.43 -12.98 12.60
CA SER A 235 1.98 -13.78 13.69
C SER A 235 2.72 -15.03 13.20
N GLN A 236 2.24 -15.69 12.16
CA GLN A 236 2.90 -16.83 11.52
C GLN A 236 4.20 -16.42 10.79
N ASN A 237 4.22 -15.21 10.24
CA ASN A 237 5.38 -14.70 9.53
C ASN A 237 6.42 -14.05 10.48
N LEU A 238 6.13 -13.87 11.77
CA LEU A 238 7.08 -13.37 12.77
C LEU A 238 7.84 -14.49 13.50
N SER A 239 7.30 -15.69 13.50
CA SER A 239 7.96 -16.91 14.00
C SER A 239 9.02 -17.40 13.01
#